data_d2750eb84837d4971c1f57eeef55f438
#
_entry.id   d2750eb84837d4971c1f57eeef55f438
#
_cell.length_a   1.000
_cell.length_b   1.000
_cell.length_c   1.000
_cell.angle_alpha   90.00
_cell.angle_beta   90.00
_cell.angle_gamma   90.00
#
_symmetry.space_group_name_H-M   'P 1'
#
loop_
_entity.id
_entity.type
_entity.pdbx_description
1 polymer ?
#
loop_
_entity_poly.entity_id
_entity_poly.type
_entity_poly.pdbx_seq_one_letter_code
_entity_poly.pdbx_strand_id
1 'polypeptide(L)'
;MDARWAVLLALLVASGGGGGVRVCAAGAKGANWLGGLSRASFPKGFVFGTATSAYQVEGAASTNGRGPSIWDSFAHVPGNIAGNQNGDVAVDQYHRYKEDVDLMKSLNFDAYRFSISWSRIFPDGEGKVNPEGVAYYNNLINYLLQKGMTPYINLYHYDLPLALEKKYGGWLSAKMADLFTDYADF
;
A
#
# COMPACT_ATOMS: atom_id res chain seq x y z
N MET A 1 11.25 -6.67 -21.57
CA MET A 1 10.28 -5.55 -21.44
C MET A 1 10.38 -5.06 -20.02
N ASP A 2 10.95 -3.88 -19.85
CA ASP A 2 11.28 -3.36 -18.52
C ASP A 2 10.03 -2.99 -17.72
N ALA A 3 9.90 -3.59 -16.54
CA ALA A 3 8.79 -3.41 -15.59
C ALA A 3 8.80 -2.03 -14.89
N ARG A 4 9.29 -0.98 -15.55
CA ARG A 4 9.46 0.37 -14.96
C ARG A 4 8.21 1.26 -15.01
N TRP A 5 7.06 0.75 -15.44
CA TRP A 5 5.86 1.57 -15.68
C TRP A 5 4.68 1.33 -14.74
N ALA A 6 4.83 0.50 -13.70
CA ALA A 6 3.70 0.09 -12.85
C ALA A 6 3.35 1.06 -11.69
N VAL A 7 4.05 2.18 -11.51
CA VAL A 7 3.84 3.09 -10.35
C VAL A 7 3.06 4.36 -10.70
N LEU A 8 2.59 4.54 -11.92
CA LEU A 8 1.88 5.76 -12.36
C LEU A 8 0.38 5.51 -12.56
N LEU A 9 -0.34 5.11 -11.51
CA LEU A 9 -1.80 5.32 -11.45
C LEU A 9 -2.14 6.10 -10.17
N ALA A 10 -1.93 7.41 -10.21
CA ALA A 10 -2.54 8.32 -9.26
C ALA A 10 -4.02 8.43 -9.57
N LEU A 11 -4.87 7.69 -8.87
CA LEU A 11 -6.33 7.89 -8.90
C LEU A 11 -6.66 9.16 -8.09
N LEU A 12 -6.87 10.27 -8.80
CA LEU A 12 -7.60 11.42 -8.27
C LEU A 12 -9.08 11.04 -8.16
N VAL A 13 -9.53 10.62 -6.99
CA VAL A 13 -10.96 10.53 -6.69
C VAL A 13 -11.37 11.86 -6.06
N ALA A 14 -11.85 12.78 -6.88
CA ALA A 14 -12.61 13.93 -6.42
C ALA A 14 -14.08 13.50 -6.26
N SER A 15 -14.55 13.30 -5.04
CA SER A 15 -15.96 13.17 -4.73
C SER A 15 -16.58 14.57 -4.63
N GLY A 16 -17.48 14.91 -5.55
CA GLY A 16 -18.30 16.11 -5.44
C GLY A 16 -18.98 16.50 -6.75
N GLY A 17 -20.29 16.29 -6.83
CA GLY A 17 -21.26 17.08 -7.57
C GLY A 17 -21.17 17.13 -9.09
N GLY A 18 -22.20 16.65 -9.75
CA GLY A 18 -22.41 16.57 -11.20
C GLY A 18 -22.01 17.82 -12.00
N GLY A 19 -21.07 17.61 -12.91
CA GLY A 19 -20.66 18.54 -13.93
C GLY A 19 -19.74 17.84 -14.89
N GLY A 20 -20.18 17.62 -16.13
CA GLY A 20 -19.44 16.86 -17.14
C GLY A 20 -18.06 17.45 -17.39
N VAL A 21 -17.04 16.62 -17.29
CA VAL A 21 -15.66 16.94 -17.68
C VAL A 21 -15.62 17.06 -19.20
N ARG A 22 -15.58 18.31 -19.72
CA ARG A 22 -15.25 18.57 -21.12
C ARG A 22 -13.74 18.42 -21.29
N VAL A 23 -13.29 17.34 -21.89
CA VAL A 23 -11.92 17.24 -22.40
C VAL A 23 -11.82 18.09 -23.63
N CYS A 24 -11.30 19.31 -23.52
CA CYS A 24 -10.95 20.12 -24.67
C CYS A 24 -9.59 19.69 -25.18
N ALA A 25 -9.56 18.99 -26.31
CA ALA A 25 -8.34 18.81 -27.09
C ALA A 25 -8.03 20.12 -27.80
N ALA A 26 -7.08 20.90 -27.28
CA ALA A 26 -6.54 22.08 -27.96
C ALA A 26 -5.15 21.77 -28.50
N GLY A 27 -4.96 22.13 -29.76
CA GLY A 27 -3.78 21.84 -30.57
C GLY A 27 -2.47 22.37 -30.01
N ALA A 28 -1.44 21.59 -30.26
CA ALA A 28 -0.08 21.79 -29.83
C ALA A 28 0.56 23.06 -30.31
N LYS A 29 0.96 23.92 -29.40
CA LYS A 29 2.17 24.75 -29.46
C LYS A 29 2.65 24.85 -28.03
N GLY A 30 3.80 24.20 -27.70
CA GLY A 30 4.63 24.46 -26.51
C GLY A 30 3.93 24.79 -25.20
N ALA A 31 2.74 24.27 -24.92
CA ALA A 31 1.95 24.61 -23.77
C ALA A 31 2.26 23.62 -22.66
N ASN A 32 2.57 24.15 -21.50
CA ASN A 32 2.62 23.42 -20.25
C ASN A 32 1.40 22.48 -20.15
N TRP A 33 1.63 21.19 -20.22
CA TRP A 33 0.62 20.12 -20.21
C TRP A 33 -0.35 20.24 -19.03
N LEU A 34 0.02 20.98 -17.99
CA LEU A 34 -0.74 21.17 -16.76
C LEU A 34 -1.60 22.45 -16.75
N GLY A 35 -1.79 23.11 -17.90
CA GLY A 35 -2.71 24.26 -17.98
C GLY A 35 -2.45 25.37 -16.96
N GLY A 36 -1.19 25.54 -16.51
CA GLY A 36 -0.84 26.51 -15.49
C GLY A 36 -1.10 26.03 -14.04
N LEU A 37 -1.57 24.80 -13.81
CA LEU A 37 -1.71 24.25 -12.46
C LEU A 37 -0.35 24.01 -11.83
N SER A 38 -0.19 24.47 -10.60
CA SER A 38 0.98 24.26 -9.76
C SER A 38 0.56 23.96 -8.33
N ARG A 39 1.49 23.58 -7.45
CA ARG A 39 1.18 23.41 -6.01
C ARG A 39 0.55 24.66 -5.40
N ALA A 40 0.93 25.86 -5.89
CA ALA A 40 0.35 27.14 -5.45
C ALA A 40 -1.13 27.33 -5.85
N SER A 41 -1.65 26.52 -6.77
CA SER A 41 -3.08 26.54 -7.15
C SER A 41 -3.98 25.84 -6.12
N PHE A 42 -3.40 25.20 -5.11
CA PHE A 42 -4.11 24.48 -4.06
C PHE A 42 -4.05 25.25 -2.73
N PRO A 43 -5.01 25.05 -1.82
CA PRO A 43 -5.01 25.69 -0.51
C PRO A 43 -3.71 25.42 0.26
N LYS A 44 -3.31 26.39 1.10
CA LYS A 44 -2.17 26.19 2.02
C LYS A 44 -2.39 24.94 2.89
N GLY A 45 -1.41 24.06 2.97
CA GLY A 45 -1.47 22.81 3.71
C GLY A 45 -2.08 21.64 2.93
N PHE A 46 -2.39 21.81 1.64
CA PHE A 46 -2.79 20.70 0.78
C PHE A 46 -1.63 19.71 0.64
N VAL A 47 -1.92 18.41 0.91
CA VAL A 47 -0.93 17.33 0.90
C VAL A 47 -1.00 16.56 -0.41
N PHE A 48 0.12 16.48 -1.10
CA PHE A 48 0.28 15.64 -2.28
C PHE A 48 0.94 14.32 -1.87
N GLY A 49 0.22 13.23 -2.01
CA GLY A 49 0.70 11.93 -1.59
C GLY A 49 0.45 10.84 -2.60
N THR A 50 1.05 9.71 -2.35
CA THR A 50 0.80 8.46 -3.09
C THR A 50 0.42 7.35 -2.11
N ALA A 51 -0.17 6.27 -2.61
CA ALA A 51 -0.69 5.21 -1.77
C ALA A 51 -0.40 3.82 -2.36
N THR A 52 -0.10 2.88 -1.46
CA THR A 52 0.01 1.45 -1.77
C THR A 52 -0.67 0.61 -0.69
N SER A 53 -0.61 -0.72 -0.85
CA SER A 53 -0.95 -1.68 0.21
C SER A 53 0.05 -2.83 0.24
N ALA A 54 0.21 -3.44 1.40
CA ALA A 54 1.22 -4.46 1.68
C ALA A 54 1.20 -5.59 0.64
N TYR A 55 0.08 -6.26 0.47
CA TYR A 55 -0.04 -7.39 -0.46
C TYR A 55 0.29 -7.01 -1.92
N GLN A 56 -0.04 -5.77 -2.31
CA GLN A 56 0.12 -5.32 -3.69
C GLN A 56 1.57 -4.99 -4.06
N VAL A 57 2.42 -4.64 -3.10
CA VAL A 57 3.76 -4.10 -3.42
C VAL A 57 4.91 -4.79 -2.71
N GLU A 58 4.72 -5.31 -1.49
CA GLU A 58 5.84 -5.78 -0.67
C GLU A 58 6.57 -6.98 -1.26
N GLY A 59 5.84 -7.98 -1.73
CA GLY A 59 6.42 -9.28 -2.04
C GLY A 59 6.95 -9.97 -0.79
N ALA A 60 8.03 -10.74 -0.93
CA ALA A 60 8.65 -11.46 0.19
C ALA A 60 7.62 -12.27 1.00
N ALA A 61 6.68 -12.93 0.29
CA ALA A 61 5.46 -13.50 0.87
C ALA A 61 5.72 -14.62 1.89
N SER A 62 6.83 -15.35 1.74
CA SER A 62 7.19 -16.48 2.61
C SER A 62 8.56 -16.32 3.27
N THR A 63 9.08 -15.09 3.35
CA THR A 63 10.39 -14.80 3.94
C THR A 63 10.27 -14.06 5.26
N ASN A 64 11.34 -14.10 6.05
CA ASN A 64 11.49 -13.34 7.29
C ASN A 64 10.31 -13.50 8.25
N GLY A 65 9.81 -14.74 8.38
CA GLY A 65 8.78 -15.09 9.36
C GLY A 65 7.37 -14.59 9.07
N ARG A 66 7.08 -14.01 7.90
CA ARG A 66 5.71 -13.63 7.53
C ARG A 66 4.82 -14.87 7.41
N GLY A 67 3.65 -14.84 8.05
CA GLY A 67 2.60 -15.83 7.85
C GLY A 67 1.77 -15.54 6.59
N PRO A 68 1.07 -16.53 6.04
CA PRO A 68 0.21 -16.32 4.89
C PRO A 68 -1.03 -15.50 5.24
N SER A 69 -1.48 -14.66 4.31
CA SER A 69 -2.78 -14.00 4.34
C SER A 69 -3.82 -14.77 3.53
N ILE A 70 -5.08 -14.35 3.63
CA ILE A 70 -6.17 -14.89 2.79
C ILE A 70 -5.89 -14.69 1.29
N TRP A 71 -5.22 -13.58 0.92
CA TRP A 71 -4.85 -13.30 -0.47
C TRP A 71 -3.78 -14.28 -0.99
N ASP A 72 -2.81 -14.67 -0.16
CA ASP A 72 -1.84 -15.70 -0.55
C ASP A 72 -2.56 -17.01 -0.88
N SER A 73 -3.49 -17.43 -0.01
CA SER A 73 -4.28 -18.65 -0.25
C SER A 73 -5.16 -18.54 -1.49
N PHE A 74 -5.83 -17.42 -1.69
CA PHE A 74 -6.75 -17.21 -2.82
C PHE A 74 -6.03 -17.16 -4.16
N ALA A 75 -4.92 -16.41 -4.23
CA ALA A 75 -4.20 -16.19 -5.48
C ALA A 75 -3.44 -17.43 -5.98
N HIS A 76 -3.11 -18.38 -5.09
CA HIS A 76 -2.47 -19.63 -5.47
C HIS A 76 -3.44 -20.71 -5.95
N VAL A 77 -4.76 -20.49 -5.87
CA VAL A 77 -5.74 -21.40 -6.47
C VAL A 77 -5.80 -21.13 -7.98
N PRO A 78 -5.49 -22.13 -8.82
CA PRO A 78 -5.53 -21.95 -10.28
C PRO A 78 -6.89 -21.43 -10.77
N GLY A 79 -6.86 -20.39 -11.58
CA GLY A 79 -8.06 -19.80 -12.17
C GLY A 79 -8.71 -18.69 -11.35
N ASN A 80 -8.36 -18.50 -10.08
CA ASN A 80 -8.90 -17.39 -9.27
C ASN A 80 -8.40 -16.03 -9.75
N ILE A 81 -7.17 -15.97 -10.25
CA ILE A 81 -6.55 -14.74 -10.76
C ILE A 81 -6.17 -14.94 -12.22
N ALA A 82 -6.45 -13.94 -13.06
CA ALA A 82 -6.07 -13.96 -14.46
C ALA A 82 -4.56 -14.21 -14.62
N GLY A 83 -4.20 -15.19 -15.47
CA GLY A 83 -2.81 -15.59 -15.66
C GLY A 83 -2.14 -16.23 -14.43
N ASN A 84 -2.91 -16.64 -13.43
CA ASN A 84 -2.41 -17.20 -12.15
C ASN A 84 -1.37 -16.29 -11.48
N GLN A 85 -1.52 -14.98 -11.61
CA GLN A 85 -0.67 -14.00 -10.94
C GLN A 85 -0.88 -14.03 -9.42
N ASN A 86 0.17 -13.74 -8.66
CA ASN A 86 0.12 -13.68 -7.20
C ASN A 86 1.01 -12.54 -6.66
N GLY A 87 0.99 -12.35 -5.33
CA GLY A 87 1.75 -11.31 -4.65
C GLY A 87 3.11 -11.75 -4.10
N ASP A 88 3.64 -12.90 -4.49
CA ASP A 88 4.83 -13.49 -3.86
C ASP A 88 6.07 -12.59 -4.01
N VAL A 89 6.20 -11.96 -5.15
CA VAL A 89 7.28 -11.01 -5.47
C VAL A 89 6.77 -9.59 -5.61
N ALA A 90 5.60 -9.40 -6.23
CA ALA A 90 5.00 -8.09 -6.51
C ALA A 90 6.03 -7.13 -7.15
N VAL A 91 6.29 -5.97 -6.54
CA VAL A 91 7.37 -5.06 -6.95
C VAL A 91 8.57 -5.12 -6.00
N ASP A 92 8.57 -6.09 -5.10
CA ASP A 92 9.64 -6.35 -4.12
C ASP A 92 9.98 -5.15 -3.23
N GLN A 93 8.95 -4.38 -2.84
CA GLN A 93 9.14 -3.21 -1.97
C GLN A 93 9.76 -3.59 -0.63
N TYR A 94 9.53 -4.81 -0.13
CA TYR A 94 10.14 -5.27 1.12
C TYR A 94 11.66 -5.07 1.14
N HIS A 95 12.34 -5.33 0.01
CA HIS A 95 13.78 -5.14 -0.12
C HIS A 95 14.15 -3.77 -0.70
N ARG A 96 13.24 -3.14 -1.46
CA ARG A 96 13.51 -1.94 -2.28
C ARG A 96 12.83 -0.67 -1.77
N TYR A 97 12.26 -0.66 -0.56
CA TYR A 97 11.50 0.48 -0.04
C TYR A 97 12.28 1.81 -0.07
N LYS A 98 13.61 1.78 0.07
CA LYS A 98 14.43 3.01 0.00
C LYS A 98 14.42 3.63 -1.38
N GLU A 99 14.53 2.80 -2.42
CA GLU A 99 14.45 3.25 -3.82
C GLU A 99 13.09 3.86 -4.11
N ASP A 100 12.03 3.21 -3.65
CA ASP A 100 10.64 3.69 -3.83
C ASP A 100 10.41 5.02 -3.11
N VAL A 101 10.88 5.16 -1.86
CA VAL A 101 10.79 6.42 -1.10
C VAL A 101 11.61 7.53 -1.77
N ASP A 102 12.81 7.24 -2.25
CA ASP A 102 13.63 8.20 -2.96
C ASP A 102 12.97 8.65 -4.28
N LEU A 103 12.34 7.73 -5.00
CA LEU A 103 11.55 8.05 -6.18
C LEU A 103 10.38 8.97 -5.84
N MET A 104 9.57 8.63 -4.83
CA MET A 104 8.47 9.48 -4.38
C MET A 104 8.94 10.88 -3.99
N LYS A 105 10.07 10.98 -3.28
CA LYS A 105 10.66 12.26 -2.91
C LYS A 105 11.13 13.06 -4.13
N SER A 106 11.73 12.41 -5.12
CA SER A 106 12.17 13.05 -6.37
C SER A 106 11.00 13.62 -7.17
N LEU A 107 9.82 12.99 -7.07
CA LEU A 107 8.55 13.45 -7.65
C LEU A 107 7.85 14.50 -6.79
N ASN A 108 8.49 14.94 -5.70
CA ASN A 108 8.02 15.99 -4.81
C ASN A 108 6.73 15.66 -4.06
N PHE A 109 6.50 14.38 -3.71
CA PHE A 109 5.41 14.02 -2.81
C PHE A 109 5.70 14.42 -1.36
N ASP A 110 4.65 14.81 -0.63
CA ASP A 110 4.70 15.20 0.78
C ASP A 110 4.43 14.02 1.72
N ALA A 111 3.68 13.03 1.23
CA ALA A 111 3.16 11.95 2.05
C ALA A 111 3.13 10.62 1.29
N TYR A 112 3.21 9.55 2.06
CA TYR A 112 3.02 8.19 1.57
C TYR A 112 2.08 7.41 2.47
N ARG A 113 0.96 6.91 1.90
CA ARG A 113 0.06 5.99 2.57
C ARG A 113 0.41 4.56 2.20
N PHE A 114 0.61 3.73 3.19
CA PHE A 114 0.85 2.29 3.02
C PHE A 114 0.06 1.49 4.05
N SER A 115 -0.09 0.20 3.86
CA SER A 115 -0.67 -0.67 4.87
C SER A 115 0.40 -1.52 5.55
N ILE A 116 0.15 -1.89 6.81
CA ILE A 116 0.91 -2.90 7.53
C ILE A 116 0.26 -4.25 7.25
N SER A 117 1.05 -5.24 6.84
CA SER A 117 0.61 -6.63 6.74
C SER A 117 0.50 -7.22 8.14
N TRP A 118 -0.73 -7.46 8.61
CA TRP A 118 -0.98 -8.07 9.92
C TRP A 118 -0.22 -9.40 10.07
N SER A 119 -0.24 -10.26 9.05
CA SER A 119 0.48 -11.54 9.06
C SER A 119 2.02 -11.41 9.02
N ARG A 120 2.55 -10.21 8.71
CA ARG A 120 3.99 -9.94 8.83
C ARG A 120 4.38 -9.57 10.26
N ILE A 121 3.46 -8.98 11.02
CA ILE A 121 3.66 -8.63 12.44
C ILE A 121 3.33 -9.83 13.34
N PHE A 122 2.16 -10.43 13.16
CA PHE A 122 1.70 -11.63 13.83
C PHE A 122 1.45 -12.74 12.81
N PRO A 123 2.40 -13.65 12.57
CA PRO A 123 2.29 -14.68 11.53
C PRO A 123 1.04 -15.55 11.63
N ASP A 124 0.60 -15.83 12.86
CA ASP A 124 -0.63 -16.56 13.15
C ASP A 124 -1.82 -15.65 13.44
N GLY A 125 -1.64 -14.33 13.27
CA GLY A 125 -2.65 -13.30 13.52
C GLY A 125 -2.79 -12.89 14.98
N GLU A 126 -2.24 -13.66 15.90
CA GLU A 126 -2.24 -13.45 17.35
C GLU A 126 -0.99 -14.06 17.99
N GLY A 127 -0.73 -13.74 19.25
CA GLY A 127 0.30 -14.37 20.09
C GLY A 127 1.71 -13.93 19.75
N LYS A 128 2.49 -14.73 19.03
CA LYS A 128 3.92 -14.45 18.80
C LYS A 128 4.14 -13.34 17.77
N VAL A 129 4.84 -12.29 18.21
CA VAL A 129 5.29 -11.19 17.32
C VAL A 129 6.47 -11.66 16.46
N ASN A 130 6.49 -11.25 15.21
CA ASN A 130 7.60 -11.42 14.29
C ASN A 130 8.51 -10.17 14.31
N PRO A 131 9.71 -10.23 14.93
CA PRO A 131 10.58 -9.08 15.06
C PRO A 131 11.11 -8.55 13.70
N GLU A 132 11.26 -9.43 12.70
CA GLU A 132 11.69 -9.04 11.35
C GLU A 132 10.64 -8.17 10.66
N GLY A 133 9.36 -8.49 10.84
CA GLY A 133 8.25 -7.68 10.32
C GLY A 133 8.20 -6.31 10.99
N VAL A 134 8.34 -6.26 12.32
CA VAL A 134 8.40 -5.01 13.07
C VAL A 134 9.58 -4.15 12.62
N ALA A 135 10.75 -4.75 12.45
CA ALA A 135 11.95 -4.05 11.99
C ALA A 135 11.76 -3.45 10.59
N TYR A 136 11.12 -4.17 9.68
CA TYR A 136 10.82 -3.67 8.33
C TYR A 136 9.99 -2.38 8.37
N TYR A 137 8.86 -2.38 9.08
CA TYR A 137 8.00 -1.19 9.15
C TYR A 137 8.65 -0.03 9.91
N ASN A 138 9.38 -0.30 10.98
CA ASN A 138 10.18 0.73 11.64
C ASN A 138 11.20 1.38 10.69
N ASN A 139 11.89 0.57 9.89
CA ASN A 139 12.85 1.07 8.92
C ASN A 139 12.17 1.90 7.82
N LEU A 140 11.02 1.45 7.30
CA LEU A 140 10.25 2.19 6.29
C LEU A 140 9.78 3.54 6.84
N ILE A 141 9.16 3.54 8.04
CA ILE A 141 8.65 4.76 8.69
C ILE A 141 9.81 5.74 8.95
N ASN A 142 10.90 5.27 9.56
CA ASN A 142 12.04 6.12 9.84
C ASN A 142 12.67 6.70 8.57
N TYR A 143 12.73 5.93 7.49
CA TYR A 143 13.26 6.42 6.23
C TYR A 143 12.36 7.47 5.59
N LEU A 144 11.03 7.30 5.63
CA LEU A 144 10.07 8.33 5.21
C LEU A 144 10.26 9.63 5.98
N LEU A 145 10.35 9.55 7.31
CA LEU A 145 10.57 10.71 8.17
C LEU A 145 11.92 11.39 7.87
N GLN A 146 12.98 10.61 7.66
CA GLN A 146 14.30 11.12 7.27
C GLN A 146 14.24 11.90 5.95
N LYS A 147 13.40 11.47 5.00
CA LYS A 147 13.19 12.16 3.72
C LYS A 147 12.19 13.32 3.82
N GLY A 148 11.66 13.61 5.00
CA GLY A 148 10.66 14.66 5.22
C GLY A 148 9.32 14.36 4.54
N MET A 149 8.94 13.07 4.49
CA MET A 149 7.65 12.61 4.02
C MET A 149 6.80 12.13 5.19
N THR A 150 5.52 12.51 5.19
CA THR A 150 4.58 12.10 6.23
C THR A 150 4.06 10.69 5.95
N PRO A 151 4.26 9.72 6.87
CA PRO A 151 3.67 8.40 6.75
C PRO A 151 2.18 8.45 7.13
N TYR A 152 1.33 7.85 6.31
CA TYR A 152 -0.08 7.56 6.61
C TYR A 152 -0.25 6.05 6.65
N ILE A 153 -0.55 5.52 7.82
CA ILE A 153 -0.56 4.08 8.06
C ILE A 153 -1.99 3.56 8.04
N ASN A 154 -2.23 2.52 7.23
CA ASN A 154 -3.43 1.72 7.26
C ASN A 154 -3.12 0.38 7.95
N LEU A 155 -3.82 0.08 9.02
CA LEU A 155 -3.58 -1.15 9.80
C LEU A 155 -4.08 -2.41 9.10
N TYR A 156 -5.05 -2.31 8.20
CA TYR A 156 -5.64 -3.47 7.53
C TYR A 156 -6.11 -3.12 6.11
N HIS A 157 -5.65 -3.86 5.11
CA HIS A 157 -6.06 -3.67 3.73
C HIS A 157 -6.51 -4.99 3.08
N TYR A 158 -7.50 -5.65 3.70
CA TYR A 158 -8.14 -6.88 3.23
C TYR A 158 -7.19 -8.10 3.14
N ASP A 159 -6.09 -8.09 3.87
CA ASP A 159 -5.05 -9.13 3.89
C ASP A 159 -4.98 -9.85 5.25
N LEU A 160 -6.16 -10.32 5.70
CA LEU A 160 -6.32 -11.04 6.96
C LEU A 160 -5.35 -12.23 7.07
N PRO A 161 -4.67 -12.42 8.23
CA PRO A 161 -3.90 -13.64 8.46
C PRO A 161 -4.74 -14.89 8.23
N LEU A 162 -4.26 -15.79 7.37
CA LEU A 162 -4.98 -17.01 7.00
C LEU A 162 -5.27 -17.91 8.22
N ALA A 163 -4.42 -17.86 9.24
CA ALA A 163 -4.63 -18.59 10.48
C ALA A 163 -5.91 -18.15 11.21
N LEU A 164 -6.21 -16.84 11.23
CA LEU A 164 -7.44 -16.31 11.83
C LEU A 164 -8.69 -16.68 11.03
N GLU A 165 -8.58 -16.67 9.70
CA GLU A 165 -9.66 -17.15 8.83
C GLU A 165 -9.97 -18.63 9.13
N LYS A 166 -8.95 -19.49 9.19
CA LYS A 166 -9.12 -20.93 9.45
C LYS A 166 -9.61 -21.22 10.86
N LYS A 167 -9.16 -20.46 11.86
CA LYS A 167 -9.45 -20.75 13.27
C LYS A 167 -10.82 -20.19 13.70
N TYR A 168 -11.20 -19.04 13.21
CA TYR A 168 -12.35 -18.29 13.70
C TYR A 168 -13.40 -17.98 12.62
N GLY A 169 -13.14 -18.25 11.34
CA GLY A 169 -14.03 -17.85 10.24
C GLY A 169 -13.90 -16.37 9.88
N GLY A 170 -12.73 -15.77 10.16
CA GLY A 170 -12.43 -14.39 9.81
C GLY A 170 -13.43 -13.39 10.39
N TRP A 171 -13.73 -12.35 9.63
CA TRP A 171 -14.60 -11.24 10.05
C TRP A 171 -16.05 -11.63 10.33
N LEU A 172 -16.46 -12.87 10.11
CA LEU A 172 -17.76 -13.36 10.53
C LEU A 172 -17.82 -13.68 12.03
N SER A 173 -16.68 -13.74 12.71
CA SER A 173 -16.59 -13.99 14.14
C SER A 173 -16.46 -12.68 14.94
N ALA A 174 -17.27 -12.55 16.01
CA ALA A 174 -17.12 -11.43 16.95
C ALA A 174 -15.73 -11.37 17.62
N LYS A 175 -15.02 -12.51 17.71
CA LYS A 175 -13.67 -12.58 18.25
C LYS A 175 -12.67 -11.70 17.49
N MET A 176 -12.95 -11.43 16.21
CA MET A 176 -12.06 -10.60 15.38
C MET A 176 -11.95 -9.16 15.88
N ALA A 177 -12.97 -8.63 16.56
CA ALA A 177 -12.89 -7.28 17.14
C ALA A 177 -11.79 -7.19 18.22
N ASP A 178 -11.74 -8.17 19.12
CA ASP A 178 -10.71 -8.23 20.16
C ASP A 178 -9.32 -8.39 19.55
N LEU A 179 -9.18 -9.34 18.62
CA LEU A 179 -7.89 -9.64 17.97
C LEU A 179 -7.37 -8.44 17.14
N PHE A 180 -8.28 -7.72 16.51
CA PHE A 180 -7.89 -6.51 15.78
C PHE A 180 -7.49 -5.38 16.73
N THR A 181 -8.18 -5.26 17.89
CA THR A 181 -7.79 -4.32 18.94
C THR A 181 -6.40 -4.64 19.47
N ASP A 182 -6.12 -5.89 19.82
CA ASP A 182 -4.80 -6.32 20.29
C ASP A 182 -3.70 -6.03 19.26
N TYR A 183 -4.00 -6.24 17.97
CA TYR A 183 -3.09 -5.90 16.89
C TYR A 183 -2.88 -4.39 16.74
N ALA A 184 -3.93 -3.60 16.88
CA ALA A 184 -3.87 -2.15 16.72
C ALA A 184 -3.17 -1.44 17.89
N ASP A 185 -3.23 -2.03 19.09
CA ASP A 185 -2.59 -1.51 20.31
C ASP A 185 -1.09 -1.82 20.37
N PHE A 186 -0.63 -2.81 19.58
CA PHE A 186 0.78 -3.19 19.46
C PHE A 186 1.57 -2.16 18.65
#